data_83ffeba5c620fa0a87daf48710ddc679
#
_entry.id   83ffeba5c620fa0a87daf48710ddc679
#
_cell.length_a   1.000
_cell.length_b   1.000
_cell.length_c   1.000
_cell.angle_alpha   90.00
_cell.angle_beta   90.00
_cell.angle_gamma   90.00
#
_symmetry.space_group_name_H-M   'P 1'
#
loop_
_entity.id
_entity.type
_entity.pdbx_description
1 polymer ?
#
loop_
_entity_poly.entity_id
_entity_poly.type
_entity_poly.pdbx_seq_one_letter_code
_entity_poly.pdbx_strand_id
1 'polypeptide(L)'
;MSIADDKQIAGDHYKKYGDLQPWNVIISWNLGYLDGTALKYIARWKDKGGINDLKKAIHFLEKLIEVTEQEQSIVTTLHLSETKE
;
A
#
# COMPACT_ATOMS: atom_id res chain seq x y z
N MET A 1 -1.64 13.12 -19.19
CA MET A 1 -0.69 12.90 -18.08
C MET A 1 -0.66 14.11 -17.17
N SER A 2 -0.66 13.92 -15.89
CA SER A 2 -0.67 15.03 -14.96
C SER A 2 0.71 15.66 -14.82
N ILE A 3 0.75 16.93 -14.37
CA ILE A 3 2.01 17.63 -14.14
C ILE A 3 2.83 16.91 -13.07
N ALA A 4 2.16 16.36 -12.06
CA ALA A 4 2.85 15.66 -10.99
C ALA A 4 3.59 14.42 -11.50
N ASP A 5 3.02 13.72 -12.46
CA ASP A 5 3.67 12.56 -13.05
C ASP A 5 4.88 12.97 -13.87
N ASP A 6 4.80 14.11 -14.51
CA ASP A 6 5.90 14.58 -15.37
C ASP A 6 7.11 15.03 -14.55
N LYS A 7 6.89 15.50 -13.33
CA LYS A 7 7.97 16.10 -12.54
C LYS A 7 8.94 15.11 -11.94
N GLN A 8 8.54 13.88 -11.68
CA GLN A 8 9.43 12.87 -11.13
C GLN A 8 10.17 13.35 -9.90
N ILE A 9 9.43 13.84 -8.93
CA ILE A 9 10.04 14.38 -7.71
C ILE A 9 10.76 13.30 -6.91
N ALA A 10 10.27 12.09 -6.97
CA ALA A 10 10.79 10.99 -6.16
C ALA A 10 12.11 10.43 -6.67
N GLY A 11 12.60 10.91 -7.81
CA GLY A 11 13.88 10.49 -8.34
C GLY A 11 13.76 9.67 -9.59
N ASP A 12 14.91 9.40 -10.19
CA ASP A 12 14.97 8.80 -11.52
C ASP A 12 14.65 7.32 -11.53
N HIS A 13 14.75 6.63 -10.38
CA HIS A 13 14.56 5.19 -10.37
C HIS A 13 13.14 4.77 -10.75
N TYR A 14 12.17 5.68 -10.68
CA TYR A 14 10.82 5.36 -11.12
C TYR A 14 10.63 5.49 -12.63
N LYS A 15 11.58 6.10 -13.33
CA LYS A 15 11.44 6.28 -14.78
C LYS A 15 11.46 4.95 -15.53
N LYS A 16 12.08 3.93 -14.96
CA LYS A 16 12.13 2.63 -15.61
C LYS A 16 10.77 1.98 -15.75
N TYR A 17 9.78 2.46 -15.03
CA TYR A 17 8.40 1.97 -15.14
C TYR A 17 7.61 2.71 -16.22
N GLY A 18 8.29 3.57 -17.01
CA GLY A 18 7.62 4.37 -18.01
C GLY A 18 6.64 5.34 -17.37
N ASP A 19 5.42 5.34 -17.85
CA ASP A 19 4.39 6.21 -17.31
C ASP A 19 3.69 5.61 -16.10
N LEU A 20 3.97 4.35 -15.78
CA LEU A 20 3.31 3.69 -14.67
C LEU A 20 4.14 3.86 -13.40
N GLN A 21 3.76 4.84 -12.61
CA GLN A 21 4.36 5.12 -11.32
C GLN A 21 3.62 4.36 -10.23
N PRO A 22 4.28 4.03 -9.11
CA PRO A 22 3.56 3.37 -8.01
C PRO A 22 2.32 4.14 -7.58
N TRP A 23 2.37 5.46 -7.55
CA TRP A 23 1.20 6.24 -7.12
C TRP A 23 0.03 6.10 -8.11
N ASN A 24 0.31 5.87 -9.39
CA ASN A 24 -0.77 5.64 -10.36
C ASN A 24 -1.55 4.38 -10.00
N VAL A 25 -0.83 3.34 -9.61
CA VAL A 25 -1.45 2.09 -9.19
C VAL A 25 -2.23 2.30 -7.89
N ILE A 26 -1.61 2.99 -6.93
CA ILE A 26 -2.25 3.26 -5.64
C ILE A 26 -3.58 3.98 -5.83
N ILE A 27 -3.59 4.99 -6.69
CA ILE A 27 -4.81 5.75 -6.96
C ILE A 27 -5.82 4.90 -7.72
N SER A 28 -5.35 4.24 -8.77
CA SER A 28 -6.23 3.46 -9.66
C SER A 28 -6.90 2.31 -8.93
N TRP A 29 -6.18 1.66 -8.04
CA TRP A 29 -6.70 0.52 -7.29
C TRP A 29 -7.31 0.93 -5.95
N ASN A 30 -7.31 2.23 -5.66
CA ASN A 30 -7.87 2.76 -4.42
C ASN A 30 -7.20 2.14 -3.18
N LEU A 31 -5.89 2.03 -3.22
CA LEU A 31 -5.14 1.48 -2.09
C LEU A 31 -5.03 2.53 -0.98
N GLY A 32 -4.98 2.06 0.25
CA GLY A 32 -4.79 2.94 1.40
C GLY A 32 -3.32 3.16 1.73
N TYR A 33 -3.08 3.71 2.92
CA TYR A 33 -1.72 4.03 3.33
C TYR A 33 -0.86 2.78 3.50
N LEU A 34 -1.38 1.76 4.15
CA LEU A 34 -0.57 0.58 4.48
C LEU A 34 -0.26 -0.26 3.26
N ASP A 35 -1.29 -0.60 2.48
CA ASP A 35 -1.07 -1.39 1.28
C ASP A 35 -0.35 -0.58 0.20
N GLY A 36 -0.65 0.71 0.09
CA GLY A 36 0.06 1.57 -0.85
C GLY A 36 1.54 1.70 -0.49
N THR A 37 1.86 1.83 0.79
CA THR A 37 3.25 1.91 1.23
C THR A 37 3.98 0.60 0.97
N ALA A 38 3.33 -0.53 1.22
CA ALA A 38 3.91 -1.83 0.89
C ALA A 38 4.22 -1.90 -0.60
N LEU A 39 3.29 -1.45 -1.44
CA LEU A 39 3.51 -1.45 -2.89
C LEU A 39 4.73 -0.62 -3.28
N LYS A 40 4.91 0.54 -2.65
CA LYS A 40 6.06 1.39 -2.94
C LYS A 40 7.37 0.68 -2.64
N TYR A 41 7.46 -0.04 -1.54
CA TYR A 41 8.66 -0.79 -1.21
C TYR A 41 8.88 -1.94 -2.17
N ILE A 42 7.81 -2.61 -2.58
CA ILE A 42 7.90 -3.67 -3.58
C ILE A 42 8.42 -3.12 -4.91
N ALA A 43 7.98 -1.92 -5.27
CA ALA A 43 8.38 -1.32 -6.55
C ALA A 43 9.85 -0.97 -6.59
N ARG A 44 10.49 -0.72 -5.44
CA ARG A 44 11.84 -0.16 -5.45
C ARG A 44 12.92 -1.10 -4.90
N TRP A 45 12.56 -2.27 -4.41
CA TRP A 45 13.50 -3.09 -3.64
C TRP A 45 14.74 -3.47 -4.45
N LYS A 46 14.59 -3.73 -5.74
CA LYS A 46 15.73 -4.15 -6.57
C LYS A 46 16.76 -3.04 -6.73
N ASP A 47 16.31 -1.80 -6.75
CA ASP A 47 17.19 -0.65 -7.07
C ASP A 47 17.61 0.13 -5.84
N LYS A 48 16.97 -0.08 -4.70
CA LYS A 48 17.21 0.76 -3.54
C LYS A 48 17.60 -0.03 -2.31
N GLY A 49 16.64 -0.58 -1.61
CA GLY A 49 16.86 -1.14 -0.29
C GLY A 49 17.04 -2.64 -0.24
N GLY A 50 16.89 -3.33 -1.37
CA GLY A 50 17.08 -4.77 -1.41
C GLY A 50 16.14 -5.49 -0.44
N ILE A 51 16.69 -6.48 0.24
CA ILE A 51 15.90 -7.29 1.16
C ILE A 51 15.28 -6.46 2.26
N ASN A 52 15.94 -5.37 2.68
CA ASN A 52 15.35 -4.51 3.71
C ASN A 52 14.04 -3.89 3.24
N ASP A 53 13.95 -3.51 1.97
CA ASP A 53 12.70 -2.97 1.44
C ASP A 53 11.62 -4.04 1.40
N LEU A 54 11.98 -5.28 1.08
CA LEU A 54 11.01 -6.38 1.11
C LEU A 54 10.51 -6.61 2.53
N LYS A 55 11.40 -6.55 3.52
CA LYS A 55 10.99 -6.69 4.92
C LYS A 55 10.09 -5.55 5.36
N LYS A 56 10.35 -4.34 4.87
CA LYS A 56 9.47 -3.21 5.17
C LYS A 56 8.10 -3.42 4.57
N ALA A 57 8.03 -3.93 3.35
CA ALA A 57 6.75 -4.24 2.72
C ALA A 57 5.97 -5.24 3.56
N ILE A 58 6.64 -6.28 4.03
CA ILE A 58 6.01 -7.29 4.88
C ILE A 58 5.47 -6.64 6.17
N HIS A 59 6.26 -5.77 6.77
CA HIS A 59 5.86 -5.09 8.00
C HIS A 59 4.57 -4.29 7.81
N PHE A 60 4.47 -3.55 6.71
CA PHE A 60 3.26 -2.78 6.42
C PHE A 60 2.07 -3.68 6.14
N LEU A 61 2.30 -4.81 5.47
CA LEU A 61 1.23 -5.76 5.22
C LEU A 61 0.75 -6.43 6.50
N GLU A 62 1.68 -6.75 7.41
CA GLU A 62 1.32 -7.30 8.71
C GLU A 62 0.43 -6.34 9.48
N LYS A 63 0.78 -5.05 9.45
CA LYS A 63 -0.04 -4.05 10.12
C LYS A 63 -1.41 -3.94 9.48
N LEU A 64 -1.47 -4.03 8.16
CA LEU A 64 -2.74 -4.00 7.46
C LEU A 64 -3.63 -5.17 7.86
N ILE A 65 -3.04 -6.35 7.95
CA ILE A 65 -3.77 -7.53 8.39
C ILE A 65 -4.32 -7.31 9.79
N GLU A 66 -3.49 -6.84 10.70
CA GLU A 66 -3.89 -6.59 12.08
C GLU A 66 -5.07 -5.63 12.16
N VAL A 67 -4.97 -4.50 11.46
CA VAL A 67 -6.02 -3.48 11.48
C VAL A 67 -7.30 -4.03 10.87
N THR A 68 -7.18 -4.76 9.77
CA THR A 68 -8.34 -5.31 9.09
C THR A 68 -9.04 -6.33 9.96
N GLU A 69 -8.28 -7.18 10.65
CA GLU A 69 -8.86 -8.16 11.55
C GLU A 69 -9.56 -7.50 12.71
N GLN A 70 -9.00 -6.41 13.23
CA GLN A 70 -9.65 -5.65 14.30
C GLN A 70 -10.96 -5.06 13.83
N GLU A 71 -10.99 -4.50 12.64
CA GLU A 71 -12.21 -3.93 12.07
C GLU A 71 -13.27 -5.00 11.86
N GLN A 72 -12.88 -6.15 11.34
CA GLN A 72 -13.80 -7.24 11.11
C GLN A 72 -14.34 -7.79 12.43
N SER A 73 -13.50 -7.85 13.45
CA SER A 73 -13.91 -8.32 14.76
C SER A 73 -14.96 -7.39 15.37
N ILE A 74 -14.76 -6.08 15.23
CA ILE A 74 -15.71 -5.10 15.75
C ILE A 74 -17.05 -5.24 15.03
N VAL A 75 -17.02 -5.34 13.71
CA VAL A 75 -18.25 -5.47 12.92
C VAL A 75 -18.97 -6.75 13.30
N THR A 76 -18.26 -7.85 13.46
CA THR A 76 -18.87 -9.12 13.84
C THR A 76 -19.52 -9.02 15.22
N THR A 77 -18.85 -8.38 16.16
CA THR A 77 -19.40 -8.21 17.51
C THR A 77 -20.69 -7.38 17.48
N LEU A 78 -20.68 -6.28 16.72
CA LEU A 78 -21.87 -5.46 16.61
C LEU A 78 -23.03 -6.20 15.96
N HIS A 79 -22.71 -6.97 14.92
CA HIS A 79 -23.72 -7.74 14.23
C HIS A 79 -24.35 -8.79 15.15
N LEU A 80 -23.52 -9.49 15.92
CA LEU A 80 -24.01 -10.46 16.85
C LEU A 80 -24.90 -9.83 17.93
N SER A 81 -24.53 -8.62 18.39
CA SER A 81 -25.37 -7.91 19.36
C SER A 81 -26.74 -7.61 18.79
N GLU A 82 -26.80 -7.24 17.53
CA GLU A 82 -28.07 -6.91 16.89
C GLU A 82 -28.96 -8.13 16.71
N THR A 83 -28.36 -9.30 16.50
CA THR A 83 -29.12 -10.50 16.23
C THR A 83 -29.52 -11.23 17.50
N LYS A 84 -29.04 -10.80 18.64
CA LYS A 84 -29.27 -11.49 19.89
C LYS A 84 -30.63 -11.19 20.51
N GLU A 85 -31.36 -10.34 19.91
CA GLU A 85 -32.69 -10.05 20.45
C GLU A 85 -33.64 -11.22 20.29
#